data_12cb8e7115fa946b5d6747921b87f20f
#
_entry.id   12cb8e7115fa946b5d6747921b87f20f
#
_cell.length_a   1.000
_cell.length_b   1.000
_cell.length_c   1.000
_cell.angle_alpha   90.00
_cell.angle_beta   90.00
_cell.angle_gamma   90.00
#
_symmetry.space_group_name_H-M   'P 1'
#
loop_
_entity.id
_entity.type
_entity.pdbx_description
1 polymer ?
#
loop_
_entity_poly.entity_id
_entity_poly.type
_entity_poly.pdbx_seq_one_letter_code
_entity_poly.pdbx_strand_id
1 'polypeptide(L)'
;MRKLSSTRSVSFALASCLVASPLLAQAVPAAPAAPAPTPSAPVPAAPVAVRIGTPPITTSEGYRKAGEDELKRLIADKPNDRKARNVIIFIGDGMSVTTLTAARIYEGQQKGLDGESYVAQMDRLPHTALVKTYSHDGQVPDSAPTATAIVAGVKTLNGVIGVGPQAIEDNCKATEPYKVQSLFELAEDRGLATGIVSTATITHATPASTYAHTAQRDWEVDANMPAAAKAEGCTDIARQMVEWPHGNGLDVMLGVGRQHFMPNNAADPEYPTKKGKRADGKDLIATWQAANPKGAYVWNN
;
A
#
# COMPACT_ATOMS: atom_id res chain seq x y z
N MET A 1 -20.28 55.85 41.08
CA MET A 1 -21.65 55.95 41.64
C MET A 1 -22.50 54.82 41.15
N ARG A 2 -23.05 54.06 42.12
CA ARG A 2 -24.28 53.21 42.04
C ARG A 2 -24.34 52.14 40.95
N LYS A 3 -24.78 50.86 41.15
CA LYS A 3 -25.17 50.10 42.37
C LYS A 3 -25.27 48.64 41.94
N LEU A 4 -24.94 47.77 42.84
CA LEU A 4 -25.24 46.36 42.87
C LEU A 4 -26.76 46.06 42.81
N SER A 5 -27.12 44.93 42.24
CA SER A 5 -28.17 43.99 42.68
C SER A 5 -28.23 42.83 41.68
N SER A 6 -28.44 41.65 41.97
CA SER A 6 -28.67 40.74 43.07
C SER A 6 -28.96 39.37 42.43
N THR A 7 -28.34 38.39 42.97
CA THR A 7 -28.54 36.94 42.83
C THR A 7 -30.00 36.50 42.86
N ARG A 8 -30.37 35.58 41.96
CA ARG A 8 -31.39 34.56 42.28
C ARG A 8 -30.98 33.22 41.69
N SER A 9 -30.58 32.35 42.57
CA SER A 9 -30.46 30.93 42.34
C SER A 9 -31.86 30.32 42.25
N VAL A 10 -32.15 29.59 41.21
CA VAL A 10 -33.34 28.71 41.13
C VAL A 10 -32.84 27.29 41.03
N SER A 11 -32.94 26.57 42.15
CA SER A 11 -32.73 25.13 42.20
C SER A 11 -33.98 24.42 41.68
N PHE A 12 -33.89 23.74 40.55
CA PHE A 12 -34.89 22.78 40.14
C PHE A 12 -34.44 21.37 40.52
N ALA A 13 -35.09 20.80 41.51
CA ALA A 13 -35.00 19.37 41.78
C ALA A 13 -35.96 18.63 40.85
N LEU A 14 -35.44 17.88 39.90
CA LEU A 14 -36.22 16.90 39.11
C LEU A 14 -36.03 15.54 39.76
N ALA A 15 -37.08 15.07 40.40
CA ALA A 15 -37.20 13.66 40.81
C ALA A 15 -37.55 12.85 39.57
N SER A 16 -36.58 12.07 39.07
CA SER A 16 -36.82 11.09 37.99
C SER A 16 -37.15 9.74 38.63
N CYS A 17 -38.43 9.36 38.54
CA CYS A 17 -38.87 7.98 38.76
C CYS A 17 -38.29 7.08 37.66
N LEU A 18 -37.30 6.25 38.00
CA LEU A 18 -36.86 5.15 37.19
C LEU A 18 -37.86 4.00 37.27
N VAL A 19 -38.68 3.85 36.24
CA VAL A 19 -39.44 2.60 36.00
C VAL A 19 -38.51 1.65 35.29
N ALA A 20 -37.97 0.68 36.00
CA ALA A 20 -37.19 -0.41 35.43
C ALA A 20 -38.15 -1.40 34.79
N SER A 21 -38.21 -1.43 33.46
CA SER A 21 -38.80 -2.52 32.70
C SER A 21 -37.78 -3.64 32.58
N PRO A 22 -38.10 -4.89 32.89
CA PRO A 22 -37.21 -5.99 32.63
C PRO A 22 -37.14 -6.27 31.14
N LEU A 23 -36.03 -5.92 30.47
CA LEU A 23 -35.70 -6.48 29.18
C LEU A 23 -35.40 -7.97 29.39
N LEU A 24 -36.30 -8.82 28.89
CA LEU A 24 -36.01 -10.22 28.66
C LEU A 24 -34.93 -10.31 27.59
N ALA A 25 -33.69 -10.49 28.01
CA ALA A 25 -32.60 -10.84 27.12
C ALA A 25 -32.88 -12.26 26.58
N GLN A 26 -33.33 -12.37 25.36
CA GLN A 26 -33.33 -13.63 24.63
C GLN A 26 -31.86 -14.03 24.43
N ALA A 27 -31.45 -15.10 25.09
CA ALA A 27 -30.16 -15.71 24.88
C ALA A 27 -30.09 -16.24 23.43
N VAL A 28 -29.28 -15.60 22.61
CA VAL A 28 -28.91 -16.14 21.29
C VAL A 28 -28.10 -17.41 21.58
N PRO A 29 -28.49 -18.59 21.05
CA PRO A 29 -27.70 -19.79 21.25
C PRO A 29 -26.30 -19.56 20.67
N ALA A 30 -25.28 -19.77 21.49
CA ALA A 30 -23.89 -19.72 21.07
C ALA A 30 -23.68 -20.71 19.91
N ALA A 31 -23.14 -20.26 18.82
CA ALA A 31 -22.71 -21.13 17.74
C ALA A 31 -21.71 -22.17 18.31
N PRO A 32 -21.77 -23.43 17.88
CA PRO A 32 -20.84 -24.44 18.36
C PRO A 32 -19.41 -23.97 18.10
N ALA A 33 -18.59 -23.99 19.14
CA ALA A 33 -17.18 -23.64 19.03
C ALA A 33 -16.54 -24.52 17.96
N ALA A 34 -15.84 -23.88 17.02
CA ALA A 34 -15.03 -24.60 16.05
C ALA A 34 -14.05 -25.53 16.83
N PRO A 35 -13.84 -26.77 16.38
CA PRO A 35 -12.89 -27.66 17.04
C PRO A 35 -11.52 -26.98 17.09
N ALA A 36 -10.88 -27.02 18.26
CA ALA A 36 -9.54 -26.52 18.45
C ALA A 36 -8.62 -27.16 17.40
N PRO A 37 -7.73 -26.39 16.76
CA PRO A 37 -6.79 -26.95 15.82
C PRO A 37 -6.01 -28.07 16.50
N THR A 38 -6.04 -29.23 15.93
CA THR A 38 -5.23 -30.38 16.36
C THR A 38 -3.77 -29.93 16.36
N PRO A 39 -3.01 -30.12 17.45
CA PRO A 39 -1.59 -29.79 17.43
C PRO A 39 -0.95 -30.55 16.27
N SER A 40 -0.42 -29.81 15.31
CA SER A 40 0.35 -30.39 14.21
C SER A 40 1.51 -31.17 14.82
N ALA A 41 1.72 -32.38 14.35
CA ALA A 41 2.89 -33.16 14.73
C ALA A 41 4.15 -32.30 14.56
N PRO A 42 5.13 -32.41 15.47
CA PRO A 42 6.36 -31.64 15.34
C PRO A 42 6.96 -31.94 13.95
N VAL A 43 7.08 -30.89 13.14
CA VAL A 43 7.77 -30.98 11.86
C VAL A 43 9.17 -31.44 12.20
N PRO A 44 9.66 -32.58 11.65
CA PRO A 44 11.01 -33.03 11.91
C PRO A 44 11.95 -31.88 11.54
N ALA A 45 12.83 -31.51 12.48
CA ALA A 45 13.82 -30.47 12.26
C ALA A 45 14.58 -30.85 10.98
N ALA A 46 14.55 -29.98 9.99
CA ALA A 46 15.33 -30.16 8.77
C ALA A 46 16.79 -30.42 9.20
N PRO A 47 17.51 -31.34 8.52
CA PRO A 47 18.90 -31.58 8.84
C PRO A 47 19.64 -30.24 8.83
N VAL A 48 20.34 -29.93 9.92
CA VAL A 48 21.13 -28.72 10.06
C VAL A 48 22.13 -28.71 8.90
N ALA A 49 21.82 -27.92 7.86
CA ALA A 49 22.71 -27.75 6.73
C ALA A 49 24.06 -27.25 7.25
N VAL A 50 25.13 -27.88 6.80
CA VAL A 50 26.48 -27.43 7.13
C VAL A 50 26.61 -25.95 6.78
N ARG A 51 26.82 -25.12 7.79
CA ARG A 51 26.93 -23.65 7.63
C ARG A 51 28.14 -23.33 6.73
N ILE A 52 27.86 -22.97 5.50
CA ILE A 52 28.85 -22.40 4.59
C ILE A 52 28.77 -20.88 4.78
N GLY A 53 29.51 -20.36 5.72
CA GLY A 53 29.53 -18.91 6.02
C GLY A 53 30.75 -18.58 6.87
N THR A 54 31.05 -17.30 6.98
CA THR A 54 32.06 -16.82 7.93
C THR A 54 31.64 -17.28 9.33
N PRO A 55 32.51 -17.96 10.09
CA PRO A 55 32.14 -18.35 11.44
C PRO A 55 31.76 -17.12 12.27
N PRO A 56 30.81 -17.25 13.20
CA PRO A 56 30.42 -16.15 14.05
C PRO A 56 31.65 -15.61 14.80
N ILE A 57 31.70 -14.30 14.97
CA ILE A 57 32.76 -13.64 15.73
C ILE A 57 32.61 -14.06 17.19
N THR A 58 33.64 -14.68 17.76
CA THR A 58 33.57 -15.25 19.12
C THR A 58 34.51 -14.58 20.10
N THR A 59 35.31 -13.61 19.65
CA THR A 59 36.33 -12.94 20.48
C THR A 59 36.16 -11.43 20.50
N SER A 60 36.52 -10.78 21.59
CA SER A 60 36.53 -9.32 21.71
C SER A 60 37.38 -8.65 20.63
N GLU A 61 38.50 -9.26 20.28
CA GLU A 61 39.39 -8.76 19.21
C GLU A 61 38.70 -8.87 17.83
N GLY A 62 38.00 -9.97 17.58
CA GLY A 62 37.21 -10.14 16.36
C GLY A 62 36.13 -9.08 16.20
N TYR A 63 35.38 -8.77 17.26
CA TYR A 63 34.38 -7.68 17.25
C TYR A 63 35.02 -6.31 17.03
N ARG A 64 36.16 -6.02 17.68
CA ARG A 64 36.88 -4.77 17.45
C ARG A 64 37.34 -4.63 16.01
N LYS A 65 37.93 -5.67 15.45
CA LYS A 65 38.37 -5.68 14.06
C LYS A 65 37.20 -5.48 13.09
N ALA A 66 36.06 -6.15 13.30
CA ALA A 66 34.88 -5.97 12.49
C ALA A 66 34.36 -4.52 12.54
N GLY A 67 34.34 -3.90 13.71
CA GLY A 67 33.99 -2.48 13.88
C GLY A 67 34.96 -1.53 13.17
N GLU A 68 36.27 -1.79 13.24
CA GLU A 68 37.28 -1.00 12.52
C GLU A 68 37.12 -1.15 10.99
N ASP A 69 36.85 -2.34 10.50
CA ASP A 69 36.69 -2.59 9.07
C ASP A 69 35.40 -1.91 8.56
N GLU A 70 34.31 -1.93 9.33
CA GLU A 70 33.09 -1.21 9.01
C GLU A 70 33.28 0.32 9.03
N LEU A 71 34.02 0.84 10.01
CA LEU A 71 34.36 2.25 10.07
C LEU A 71 35.19 2.69 8.85
N LYS A 72 36.17 1.88 8.44
CA LYS A 72 36.97 2.14 7.22
C LYS A 72 36.08 2.17 5.98
N ARG A 73 35.12 1.22 5.89
CA ARG A 73 34.15 1.19 4.79
C ARG A 73 33.32 2.47 4.75
N LEU A 74 32.76 2.90 5.89
CA LEU A 74 31.97 4.13 5.99
C LEU A 74 32.76 5.39 5.63
N ILE A 75 34.01 5.48 6.06
CA ILE A 75 34.89 6.62 5.72
C ILE A 75 35.25 6.62 4.23
N ALA A 76 35.37 5.46 3.61
CA ALA A 76 35.71 5.34 2.19
C ALA A 76 34.50 5.62 1.30
N ASP A 77 33.26 5.55 1.82
CA ASP A 77 32.04 5.79 1.09
C ASP A 77 31.87 7.30 0.84
N LYS A 78 32.04 7.69 -0.42
CA LYS A 78 31.91 9.09 -0.83
C LYS A 78 30.59 9.35 -1.51
N PRO A 79 29.94 10.50 -1.27
CA PRO A 79 28.75 10.89 -2.00
C PRO A 79 28.96 10.82 -3.52
N ASN A 80 27.92 10.35 -4.22
CA ASN A 80 27.92 10.33 -5.67
C ASN A 80 27.24 11.60 -6.19
N ASP A 81 28.01 12.57 -6.64
CA ASP A 81 27.53 13.87 -7.12
C ASP A 81 27.00 13.85 -8.56
N ARG A 82 27.01 12.69 -9.21
CA ARG A 82 26.49 12.55 -10.58
C ARG A 82 24.97 12.65 -10.60
N LYS A 83 24.43 13.31 -11.62
CA LYS A 83 22.98 13.33 -11.83
C LYS A 83 22.47 11.92 -12.16
N ALA A 84 21.42 11.49 -11.47
CA ALA A 84 20.73 10.24 -11.79
C ALA A 84 20.12 10.30 -13.19
N ARG A 85 20.26 9.25 -13.97
CA ARG A 85 19.60 9.08 -15.28
C ARG A 85 18.30 8.30 -15.14
N ASN A 86 18.27 7.35 -14.22
CA ASN A 86 17.12 6.52 -13.93
C ASN A 86 16.86 6.53 -12.43
N VAL A 87 15.59 6.45 -12.03
CA VAL A 87 15.15 6.36 -10.64
C VAL A 87 14.30 5.12 -10.49
N ILE A 88 14.64 4.26 -9.54
CA ILE A 88 13.86 3.07 -9.19
C ILE A 88 13.48 3.19 -7.72
N ILE A 89 12.19 3.11 -7.42
CA ILE A 89 11.66 3.19 -6.07
C ILE A 89 11.08 1.81 -5.71
N PHE A 90 11.59 1.21 -4.63
CA PHE A 90 11.04 -0.01 -4.05
C PHE A 90 10.20 0.36 -2.84
N ILE A 91 8.92 0.00 -2.85
CA ILE A 91 7.98 0.28 -1.76
C ILE A 91 7.58 -1.05 -1.13
N GLY A 92 7.95 -1.23 0.15
CA GLY A 92 7.45 -2.35 0.96
C GLY A 92 6.17 -1.91 1.67
N ASP A 93 5.02 -2.34 1.15
CA ASP A 93 3.71 -2.01 1.72
C ASP A 93 3.52 -2.73 3.07
N GLY A 94 3.23 -1.94 4.12
CA GLY A 94 3.15 -2.45 5.49
C GLY A 94 4.49 -2.94 6.08
N MET A 95 5.60 -2.72 5.40
CA MET A 95 6.93 -3.19 5.81
C MET A 95 7.52 -2.31 6.91
N SER A 96 7.56 -2.84 8.13
CA SER A 96 8.15 -2.18 9.31
C SER A 96 9.62 -2.55 9.50
N VAL A 97 10.31 -1.86 10.42
CA VAL A 97 11.66 -2.23 10.86
C VAL A 97 11.71 -3.68 11.39
N THR A 98 10.66 -4.13 12.07
CA THR A 98 10.53 -5.52 12.53
C THR A 98 10.48 -6.51 11.37
N THR A 99 9.73 -6.19 10.31
CA THR A 99 9.65 -7.00 9.09
C THR A 99 11.02 -7.10 8.42
N LEU A 100 11.73 -5.98 8.28
CA LEU A 100 13.08 -5.96 7.74
C LEU A 100 14.05 -6.82 8.57
N THR A 101 13.98 -6.72 9.90
CA THR A 101 14.81 -7.51 10.79
C THR A 101 14.54 -9.00 10.64
N ALA A 102 13.28 -9.40 10.61
CA ALA A 102 12.89 -10.79 10.41
C ALA A 102 13.33 -11.32 9.04
N ALA A 103 13.15 -10.55 7.99
CA ALA A 103 13.56 -10.92 6.62
C ALA A 103 15.08 -11.07 6.52
N ARG A 104 15.85 -10.16 7.11
CA ARG A 104 17.32 -10.21 7.15
C ARG A 104 17.82 -11.47 7.87
N ILE A 105 17.27 -11.77 9.04
CA ILE A 105 17.63 -12.99 9.79
C ILE A 105 17.28 -14.23 8.98
N TYR A 106 16.07 -14.28 8.42
CA TYR A 106 15.62 -15.41 7.60
C TYR A 106 16.52 -15.61 6.37
N GLU A 107 16.84 -14.55 5.63
CA GLU A 107 17.72 -14.62 4.46
C GLU A 107 19.12 -15.13 4.85
N GLY A 108 19.69 -14.64 5.95
CA GLY A 108 20.97 -15.13 6.47
C GLY A 108 20.93 -16.61 6.79
N GLN A 109 19.88 -17.08 7.47
CA GLN A 109 19.70 -18.49 7.80
C GLN A 109 19.52 -19.37 6.54
N GLN A 110 18.81 -18.90 5.52
CA GLN A 110 18.68 -19.61 4.23
C GLN A 110 20.03 -19.74 3.53
N LYS A 111 20.98 -18.85 3.79
CA LYS A 111 22.34 -18.90 3.26
C LYS A 111 23.32 -19.69 4.18
N GLY A 112 22.79 -20.35 5.23
CA GLY A 112 23.61 -21.12 6.17
C GLY A 112 24.40 -20.27 7.17
N LEU A 113 24.02 -19.01 7.36
CA LEU A 113 24.64 -18.09 8.33
C LEU A 113 23.85 -18.06 9.64
N ASP A 114 24.32 -17.36 10.66
CA ASP A 114 23.64 -17.18 11.94
C ASP A 114 22.37 -16.31 11.83
N GLY A 115 22.26 -15.50 10.79
CA GLY A 115 21.15 -14.57 10.55
C GLY A 115 21.32 -13.23 11.27
N GLU A 116 21.81 -13.22 12.51
CA GLU A 116 21.98 -12.00 13.32
C GLU A 116 23.07 -11.09 12.75
N SER A 117 24.19 -11.67 12.33
CA SER A 117 25.31 -10.93 11.72
C SER A 117 25.18 -10.74 10.20
N TYR A 118 24.13 -11.32 9.59
CA TYR A 118 23.91 -11.18 8.16
C TYR A 118 23.59 -9.73 7.78
N VAL A 119 24.24 -9.24 6.73
CA VAL A 119 24.02 -7.90 6.17
C VAL A 119 23.27 -8.05 4.84
N ALA A 120 22.01 -7.65 4.81
CA ALA A 120 21.19 -7.66 3.60
C ALA A 120 21.64 -6.57 2.61
N GLN A 121 21.25 -6.69 1.35
CA GLN A 121 21.64 -5.72 0.33
C GLN A 121 21.17 -4.30 0.66
N MET A 122 19.98 -4.14 1.25
CA MET A 122 19.45 -2.84 1.63
C MET A 122 20.22 -2.20 2.79
N ASP A 123 20.81 -3.00 3.71
CA ASP A 123 21.64 -2.50 4.82
C ASP A 123 22.96 -1.87 4.33
N ARG A 124 23.31 -2.13 3.06
CA ARG A 124 24.53 -1.59 2.41
C ARG A 124 24.28 -0.29 1.67
N LEU A 125 23.03 0.19 1.62
CA LEU A 125 22.73 1.47 0.97
C LEU A 125 23.36 2.62 1.79
N PRO A 126 23.98 3.58 1.11
CA PRO A 126 24.80 4.61 1.80
C PRO A 126 23.95 5.65 2.55
N HIS A 127 22.67 5.78 2.20
CA HIS A 127 21.79 6.79 2.78
C HIS A 127 20.56 6.15 3.41
N THR A 128 20.33 6.43 4.68
CA THR A 128 19.18 5.94 5.44
C THR A 128 18.51 7.10 6.14
N ALA A 129 17.17 7.10 6.14
CA ALA A 129 16.37 8.08 6.87
C ALA A 129 15.13 7.44 7.49
N LEU A 130 14.63 8.04 8.56
CA LEU A 130 13.33 7.71 9.13
C LEU A 130 12.29 8.68 8.61
N VAL A 131 11.13 8.15 8.22
CA VAL A 131 10.01 8.93 7.69
C VAL A 131 8.80 8.80 8.61
N LYS A 132 8.11 9.92 8.87
CA LYS A 132 6.84 9.94 9.57
C LYS A 132 5.72 9.61 8.59
N THR A 133 5.09 8.46 8.77
CA THR A 133 4.15 7.88 7.82
C THR A 133 2.69 8.29 8.03
N TYR A 134 2.35 9.07 9.05
CA TYR A 134 0.98 9.50 9.34
C TYR A 134 0.26 10.12 8.13
N SER A 135 -1.06 9.88 8.00
CA SER A 135 -1.94 10.54 7.02
C SER A 135 -2.42 11.90 7.53
N HIS A 136 -3.15 12.65 6.71
CA HIS A 136 -3.71 13.93 7.14
C HIS A 136 -4.72 13.78 8.30
N ASP A 137 -5.47 12.70 8.31
CA ASP A 137 -6.58 12.42 9.25
C ASP A 137 -6.28 11.32 10.27
N GLY A 138 -5.11 10.68 10.23
CA GLY A 138 -4.80 9.58 11.14
C GLY A 138 -3.31 9.40 11.43
N GLN A 139 -3.01 8.97 12.66
CA GLN A 139 -1.64 8.61 13.05
C GLN A 139 -1.19 7.28 12.42
N VAL A 140 -2.14 6.38 12.20
CA VAL A 140 -1.92 5.11 11.51
C VAL A 140 -2.59 5.21 10.14
N PRO A 141 -1.81 5.36 9.07
CA PRO A 141 -2.34 5.48 7.73
C PRO A 141 -2.59 4.11 7.10
N ASP A 142 -3.36 4.10 6.02
CA ASP A 142 -3.32 3.03 5.04
C ASP A 142 -2.30 3.33 3.91
N SER A 143 -2.20 2.44 2.92
CA SER A 143 -1.25 2.58 1.81
C SER A 143 -1.65 3.67 0.80
N ALA A 144 -2.89 4.12 0.75
CA ALA A 144 -3.35 5.14 -0.21
C ALA A 144 -2.70 6.52 0.04
N PRO A 145 -2.83 7.14 1.24
CA PRO A 145 -2.20 8.41 1.53
C PRO A 145 -0.67 8.32 1.60
N THR A 146 -0.13 7.18 2.06
CA THR A 146 1.33 7.03 2.16
C THR A 146 1.99 6.91 0.80
N ALA A 147 1.43 6.14 -0.12
CA ALA A 147 1.92 6.06 -1.49
C ALA A 147 1.72 7.39 -2.24
N THR A 148 0.58 8.07 -2.07
CA THR A 148 0.37 9.43 -2.59
C THR A 148 1.45 10.39 -2.09
N ALA A 149 1.81 10.33 -0.79
CA ALA A 149 2.88 11.17 -0.25
C ALA A 149 4.26 10.84 -0.86
N ILE A 150 4.55 9.58 -1.17
CA ILE A 150 5.81 9.17 -1.81
C ILE A 150 5.88 9.69 -3.25
N VAL A 151 4.81 9.57 -4.03
CA VAL A 151 4.84 9.86 -5.47
C VAL A 151 4.43 11.30 -5.83
N ALA A 152 3.70 12.00 -4.97
CA ALA A 152 3.22 13.35 -5.21
C ALA A 152 3.70 14.39 -4.17
N GLY A 153 4.35 13.95 -3.09
CA GLY A 153 4.83 14.86 -2.03
C GLY A 153 3.72 15.47 -1.16
N VAL A 154 2.50 14.98 -1.24
CA VAL A 154 1.32 15.52 -0.56
C VAL A 154 0.72 14.48 0.38
N LYS A 155 0.52 14.84 1.65
CA LYS A 155 -0.26 14.03 2.59
C LYS A 155 -1.75 14.22 2.35
N THR A 156 -2.48 13.11 2.33
CA THR A 156 -3.93 13.11 2.11
C THR A 156 -4.65 12.25 3.16
N LEU A 157 -5.95 12.06 3.00
CA LEU A 157 -6.80 11.27 3.90
C LEU A 157 -6.57 9.77 3.66
N ASN A 158 -6.85 8.96 4.66
CA ASN A 158 -6.94 7.50 4.49
C ASN A 158 -7.99 7.19 3.41
N GLY A 159 -7.79 6.12 2.67
CA GLY A 159 -8.74 5.66 1.65
C GLY A 159 -8.74 6.41 0.31
N VAL A 160 -8.07 7.56 0.18
CA VAL A 160 -8.06 8.32 -1.10
C VAL A 160 -6.68 8.30 -1.77
N ILE A 161 -6.65 8.39 -3.09
CA ILE A 161 -5.43 8.24 -3.89
C ILE A 161 -5.25 9.44 -4.83
N GLY A 162 -4.02 10.00 -4.90
CA GLY A 162 -3.64 11.01 -5.88
C GLY A 162 -4.38 12.34 -5.74
N VAL A 163 -4.88 12.66 -4.55
CA VAL A 163 -5.65 13.88 -4.26
C VAL A 163 -5.16 14.53 -2.97
N GLY A 164 -5.41 15.81 -2.82
CA GLY A 164 -5.05 16.58 -1.63
C GLY A 164 -5.97 16.32 -0.43
N PRO A 165 -5.63 16.85 0.76
CA PRO A 165 -6.37 16.61 2.00
C PRO A 165 -7.77 17.24 2.05
N GLN A 166 -8.14 18.03 1.05
CA GLN A 166 -9.48 18.60 0.90
C GLN A 166 -10.44 17.65 0.18
N ALA A 167 -9.97 16.50 -0.26
CA ALA A 167 -10.79 15.46 -0.89
C ALA A 167 -11.96 15.06 0.01
N ILE A 168 -13.05 14.69 -0.61
CA ILE A 168 -14.22 14.14 0.09
C ILE A 168 -14.31 12.67 -0.32
N GLU A 169 -14.16 11.78 0.67
CA GLU A 169 -14.25 10.34 0.46
C GLU A 169 -15.58 9.98 -0.22
N ASP A 170 -15.54 8.99 -1.09
CA ASP A 170 -16.67 8.51 -1.90
C ASP A 170 -17.31 9.56 -2.84
N ASN A 171 -16.75 10.76 -2.98
CA ASN A 171 -17.28 11.80 -3.84
C ASN A 171 -16.22 12.31 -4.84
N CYS A 172 -16.15 11.68 -6.01
CA CYS A 172 -15.15 12.03 -7.01
C CYS A 172 -15.35 13.45 -7.57
N LYS A 173 -16.60 13.91 -7.72
CA LYS A 173 -16.87 15.23 -8.28
C LYS A 173 -16.41 16.36 -7.38
N ALA A 174 -16.66 16.23 -6.07
CA ALA A 174 -16.16 17.19 -5.08
C ALA A 174 -14.65 17.08 -4.89
N THR A 175 -14.06 15.93 -5.18
CA THR A 175 -12.61 15.66 -5.06
C THR A 175 -11.82 16.12 -6.29
N GLU A 176 -12.46 16.23 -7.46
CA GLU A 176 -11.82 16.59 -8.73
C GLU A 176 -10.88 17.83 -8.68
N PRO A 177 -11.24 18.94 -8.01
CA PRO A 177 -10.38 20.12 -7.94
C PRO A 177 -9.09 19.92 -7.12
N TYR A 178 -8.98 18.82 -6.39
CA TYR A 178 -7.90 18.55 -5.44
C TYR A 178 -6.94 17.47 -5.92
N LYS A 179 -7.00 17.08 -7.19
CA LYS A 179 -6.01 16.17 -7.79
C LYS A 179 -4.61 16.74 -7.64
N VAL A 180 -3.65 15.87 -7.32
CA VAL A 180 -2.23 16.26 -7.15
C VAL A 180 -1.38 15.50 -8.15
N GLN A 181 -0.49 16.21 -8.82
CA GLN A 181 0.35 15.64 -9.86
C GLN A 181 1.40 14.68 -9.27
N SER A 182 1.49 13.49 -9.84
CA SER A 182 2.48 12.48 -9.44
C SER A 182 3.81 12.68 -10.18
N LEU A 183 4.87 12.06 -9.64
CA LEU A 183 6.17 11.99 -10.32
C LEU A 183 6.08 11.28 -11.69
N PHE A 184 5.15 10.34 -11.84
CA PHE A 184 4.94 9.60 -13.08
C PHE A 184 4.32 10.49 -14.16
N GLU A 185 3.30 11.26 -13.80
CA GLU A 185 2.72 12.27 -14.70
C GLU A 185 3.75 13.30 -15.12
N LEU A 186 4.54 13.80 -14.17
CA LEU A 186 5.64 14.73 -14.45
C LEU A 186 6.71 14.12 -15.37
N ALA A 187 6.99 12.82 -15.25
CA ALA A 187 7.97 12.13 -16.08
C ALA A 187 7.45 11.96 -17.51
N GLU A 188 6.23 11.46 -17.67
CA GLU A 188 5.59 11.26 -18.96
C GLU A 188 5.40 12.60 -19.72
N ASP A 189 4.95 13.63 -19.05
CA ASP A 189 4.80 14.98 -19.63
C ASP A 189 6.14 15.56 -20.12
N ARG A 190 7.28 14.99 -19.66
CA ARG A 190 8.63 15.32 -20.12
C ARG A 190 9.23 14.31 -21.11
N GLY A 191 8.45 13.34 -21.55
CA GLY A 191 8.89 12.30 -22.48
C GLY A 191 9.87 11.30 -21.88
N LEU A 192 9.81 11.09 -20.54
CA LEU A 192 10.59 10.07 -19.86
C LEU A 192 9.74 8.80 -19.75
N ALA A 193 10.38 7.66 -19.91
CA ALA A 193 9.71 6.36 -19.77
C ALA A 193 9.37 6.07 -18.29
N THR A 194 8.19 5.50 -18.07
CA THR A 194 7.71 5.11 -16.75
C THR A 194 7.28 3.64 -16.69
N GLY A 195 7.39 3.05 -15.49
CA GLY A 195 7.00 1.65 -15.31
C GLY A 195 6.61 1.34 -13.88
N ILE A 196 5.64 0.44 -13.75
CA ILE A 196 5.10 -0.03 -12.49
C ILE A 196 5.17 -1.55 -12.46
N VAL A 197 5.76 -2.09 -11.39
CA VAL A 197 5.79 -3.54 -11.12
C VAL A 197 5.32 -3.76 -9.69
N SER A 198 4.32 -4.63 -9.50
CA SER A 198 3.74 -4.90 -8.18
C SER A 198 3.41 -6.37 -7.99
N THR A 199 3.56 -6.87 -6.78
CA THR A 199 3.03 -8.18 -6.36
C THR A 199 1.56 -8.11 -5.93
N ALA A 200 1.01 -6.91 -5.74
CA ALA A 200 -0.42 -6.67 -5.51
C ALA A 200 -1.18 -6.55 -6.84
N THR A 201 -2.51 -6.38 -6.78
CA THR A 201 -3.25 -5.94 -7.96
C THR A 201 -2.67 -4.62 -8.46
N ILE A 202 -2.48 -4.49 -9.77
CA ILE A 202 -1.94 -3.25 -10.34
C ILE A 202 -2.84 -2.03 -10.08
N THR A 203 -4.08 -2.28 -9.72
CA THR A 203 -5.10 -1.31 -9.33
C THR A 203 -5.15 -1.05 -7.82
N HIS A 204 -4.37 -1.79 -7.00
CA HIS A 204 -4.26 -1.55 -5.56
C HIS A 204 -3.69 -0.16 -5.27
N ALA A 205 -4.01 0.40 -4.11
CA ALA A 205 -3.69 1.79 -3.75
C ALA A 205 -2.21 2.17 -3.97
N THR A 206 -1.27 1.28 -3.62
CA THR A 206 0.17 1.57 -3.73
C THR A 206 0.62 1.78 -5.19
N PRO A 207 0.42 0.85 -6.14
CA PRO A 207 0.72 1.12 -7.54
C PRO A 207 -0.21 2.17 -8.16
N ALA A 208 -1.50 2.20 -7.79
CA ALA A 208 -2.47 3.13 -8.36
C ALA A 208 -2.14 4.60 -8.07
N SER A 209 -1.48 4.92 -6.95
CA SER A 209 -1.10 6.29 -6.62
C SER A 209 -0.11 6.92 -7.62
N THR A 210 0.49 6.14 -8.50
CA THR A 210 1.35 6.65 -9.56
C THR A 210 0.58 7.26 -10.74
N TYR A 211 -0.67 6.83 -10.98
CA TYR A 211 -1.46 7.19 -12.17
C TYR A 211 -2.93 7.54 -11.89
N ALA A 212 -3.47 7.17 -10.73
CA ALA A 212 -4.90 7.34 -10.46
C ALA A 212 -5.19 8.45 -9.45
N HIS A 213 -6.34 9.10 -9.64
CA HIS A 213 -6.92 10.07 -8.72
C HIS A 213 -8.31 9.60 -8.36
N THR A 214 -8.50 9.16 -7.12
CA THR A 214 -9.80 8.63 -6.70
C THR A 214 -10.15 9.00 -5.28
N ALA A 215 -11.44 9.25 -5.07
CA ALA A 215 -12.03 9.49 -3.76
C ALA A 215 -12.21 8.21 -2.92
N GLN A 216 -11.88 7.04 -3.47
CA GLN A 216 -11.96 5.77 -2.76
C GLN A 216 -11.02 4.73 -3.38
N ARG A 217 -10.12 4.19 -2.55
CA ARG A 217 -9.12 3.19 -2.96
C ARG A 217 -9.71 1.87 -3.44
N ASP A 218 -10.91 1.54 -2.96
CA ASP A 218 -11.57 0.27 -3.28
C ASP A 218 -12.28 0.30 -4.63
N TRP A 219 -12.27 1.43 -5.31
CA TRP A 219 -12.81 1.54 -6.68
C TRP A 219 -11.83 0.99 -7.73
N GLU A 220 -11.24 -0.15 -7.44
CA GLU A 220 -10.30 -0.82 -8.36
C GLU A 220 -10.96 -1.20 -9.69
N VAL A 221 -12.27 -1.48 -9.68
CA VAL A 221 -13.09 -1.86 -10.84
C VAL A 221 -14.48 -1.23 -10.72
N ASP A 222 -15.13 -0.99 -11.85
CA ASP A 222 -16.47 -0.36 -11.87
C ASP A 222 -17.52 -1.10 -11.02
N ALA A 223 -17.40 -2.41 -10.86
CA ALA A 223 -18.30 -3.21 -10.03
C ALA A 223 -18.25 -2.84 -8.54
N ASN A 224 -17.12 -2.31 -8.08
CA ASN A 224 -16.93 -1.87 -6.70
C ASN A 224 -17.47 -0.46 -6.43
N MET A 225 -17.80 0.28 -7.49
CA MET A 225 -18.26 1.66 -7.36
C MET A 225 -19.76 1.72 -7.05
N PRO A 226 -20.19 2.58 -6.11
CA PRO A 226 -21.61 2.84 -5.89
C PRO A 226 -22.31 3.38 -7.14
N ALA A 227 -23.60 3.06 -7.30
CA ALA A 227 -24.38 3.54 -8.43
C ALA A 227 -24.39 5.08 -8.53
N ALA A 228 -24.43 5.78 -7.40
CA ALA A 228 -24.38 7.24 -7.35
C ALA A 228 -23.07 7.78 -7.94
N ALA A 229 -21.92 7.22 -7.55
CA ALA A 229 -20.63 7.63 -8.09
C ALA A 229 -20.52 7.41 -9.61
N LYS A 230 -21.05 6.28 -10.10
CA LYS A 230 -21.12 6.02 -11.56
C LYS A 230 -22.00 7.05 -12.28
N ALA A 231 -23.14 7.40 -11.70
CA ALA A 231 -24.07 8.39 -12.27
C ALA A 231 -23.44 9.80 -12.31
N GLU A 232 -22.53 10.12 -11.41
CA GLU A 232 -21.75 11.36 -11.39
C GLU A 232 -20.56 11.36 -12.37
N GLY A 233 -20.30 10.24 -13.05
CA GLY A 233 -19.22 10.11 -14.02
C GLY A 233 -17.87 9.74 -13.42
N CYS A 234 -17.82 9.27 -12.16
CA CYS A 234 -16.60 8.75 -11.56
C CYS A 234 -16.06 7.57 -12.36
N THR A 235 -14.74 7.46 -12.45
CA THR A 235 -14.04 6.36 -13.14
C THR A 235 -13.29 5.48 -12.15
N ASP A 236 -13.36 4.17 -12.38
CA ASP A 236 -12.58 3.20 -11.60
C ASP A 236 -11.08 3.27 -11.92
N ILE A 237 -10.27 2.74 -11.01
CA ILE A 237 -8.81 2.79 -11.10
C ILE A 237 -8.29 2.05 -12.34
N ALA A 238 -8.86 0.86 -12.67
CA ALA A 238 -8.43 0.12 -13.85
C ALA A 238 -8.66 0.92 -15.14
N ARG A 239 -9.76 1.62 -15.24
CA ARG A 239 -10.06 2.48 -16.38
C ARG A 239 -9.13 3.68 -16.45
N GLN A 240 -8.83 4.33 -15.32
CA GLN A 240 -7.87 5.44 -15.26
C GLN A 240 -6.49 5.03 -15.77
N MET A 241 -6.02 3.81 -15.49
CA MET A 241 -4.75 3.30 -15.99
C MET A 241 -4.70 3.17 -17.51
N VAL A 242 -5.79 2.68 -18.11
CA VAL A 242 -5.86 2.45 -19.56
C VAL A 242 -6.12 3.74 -20.34
N GLU A 243 -6.89 4.66 -19.78
CA GLU A 243 -7.25 5.95 -20.36
C GLU A 243 -6.32 7.10 -19.87
N TRP A 244 -5.17 6.77 -19.31
CA TRP A 244 -4.26 7.75 -18.69
C TRP A 244 -3.78 8.79 -19.72
N PRO A 245 -3.94 10.11 -19.46
CA PRO A 245 -3.78 11.14 -20.49
C PRO A 245 -2.38 11.74 -20.57
N HIS A 246 -1.40 11.24 -19.80
CA HIS A 246 -0.06 11.81 -19.73
C HIS A 246 0.91 11.14 -20.70
N GLY A 247 1.70 11.96 -21.40
CA GLY A 247 2.71 11.52 -22.36
C GLY A 247 2.15 10.58 -23.44
N ASN A 248 2.77 9.41 -23.57
CA ASN A 248 2.29 8.32 -24.43
C ASN A 248 1.69 7.15 -23.62
N GLY A 249 1.41 7.36 -22.34
CA GLY A 249 0.94 6.36 -21.41
C GLY A 249 2.10 5.66 -20.68
N LEU A 250 1.76 4.80 -19.72
CA LEU A 250 2.75 4.00 -18.98
C LEU A 250 3.43 2.98 -19.90
N ASP A 251 4.77 2.94 -19.92
CA ASP A 251 5.53 2.02 -20.79
C ASP A 251 5.52 0.57 -20.28
N VAL A 252 5.53 0.38 -18.96
CA VAL A 252 5.53 -0.94 -18.33
C VAL A 252 4.51 -1.01 -17.20
N MET A 253 3.62 -2.00 -17.26
CA MET A 253 2.60 -2.24 -16.24
C MET A 253 2.56 -3.74 -15.93
N LEU A 254 3.20 -4.17 -14.85
CA LEU A 254 3.24 -5.58 -14.45
C LEU A 254 2.69 -5.75 -13.04
N GLY A 255 1.68 -6.59 -12.90
CA GLY A 255 1.04 -6.87 -11.62
C GLY A 255 -0.06 -7.91 -11.76
N VAL A 256 -0.66 -8.31 -10.63
CA VAL A 256 -1.84 -9.16 -10.65
C VAL A 256 -3.12 -8.32 -10.81
N GLY A 257 -4.29 -8.96 -10.91
CA GLY A 257 -5.57 -8.26 -10.98
C GLY A 257 -6.17 -8.15 -12.39
N ARG A 258 -5.75 -8.95 -13.36
CA ARG A 258 -6.31 -9.02 -14.72
C ARG A 258 -7.85 -8.96 -14.75
N GLN A 259 -8.50 -9.56 -13.77
CA GLN A 259 -9.97 -9.58 -13.63
C GLN A 259 -10.60 -8.18 -13.57
N HIS A 260 -9.87 -7.14 -13.14
CA HIS A 260 -10.39 -5.77 -13.07
C HIS A 260 -10.47 -5.10 -14.45
N PHE A 261 -9.81 -5.67 -15.45
CA PHE A 261 -9.74 -5.19 -16.83
C PHE A 261 -10.67 -5.98 -17.77
N MET A 262 -11.27 -7.07 -17.31
CA MET A 262 -12.07 -7.98 -18.11
C MET A 262 -13.56 -7.91 -17.75
N PRO A 263 -14.46 -8.02 -18.74
CA PRO A 263 -15.89 -8.07 -18.46
C PRO A 263 -16.28 -9.35 -17.69
N ASN A 264 -17.32 -9.26 -16.87
CA ASN A 264 -17.74 -10.33 -15.96
C ASN A 264 -18.29 -11.59 -16.64
N ASN A 265 -18.57 -11.54 -17.92
CA ASN A 265 -18.97 -12.66 -18.75
C ASN A 265 -17.77 -13.35 -19.45
N ALA A 266 -16.59 -12.74 -19.49
CA ALA A 266 -15.40 -13.32 -20.08
C ALA A 266 -14.66 -14.22 -19.09
N ALA A 267 -14.25 -15.42 -19.55
CA ALA A 267 -13.40 -16.31 -18.76
C ALA A 267 -11.94 -15.82 -18.77
N ASP A 268 -11.25 -16.03 -17.65
CA ASP A 268 -9.82 -15.75 -17.57
C ASP A 268 -9.04 -16.77 -18.43
N PRO A 269 -8.13 -16.32 -19.31
CA PRO A 269 -7.41 -17.21 -20.21
C PRO A 269 -6.45 -18.20 -19.51
N GLU A 270 -5.96 -17.85 -18.33
CA GLU A 270 -5.07 -18.69 -17.53
C GLU A 270 -5.85 -19.57 -16.53
N TYR A 271 -6.94 -19.03 -16.00
CA TYR A 271 -7.80 -19.70 -15.03
C TYR A 271 -9.24 -19.72 -15.52
N PRO A 272 -9.65 -20.62 -16.46
CA PRO A 272 -10.95 -20.58 -17.14
C PRO A 272 -12.17 -20.65 -16.21
N THR A 273 -11.99 -21.10 -14.97
CA THR A 273 -13.04 -21.11 -13.95
C THR A 273 -13.27 -19.73 -13.31
N LYS A 274 -12.33 -18.81 -13.47
CA LYS A 274 -12.44 -17.42 -13.01
C LYS A 274 -12.95 -16.55 -14.15
N LYS A 275 -13.63 -15.47 -13.79
CA LYS A 275 -14.16 -14.49 -14.75
C LYS A 275 -13.64 -13.10 -14.44
N GLY A 276 -13.76 -12.20 -15.40
CA GLY A 276 -13.60 -10.78 -15.18
C GLY A 276 -14.57 -10.26 -14.11
N LYS A 277 -14.31 -9.07 -13.62
CA LYS A 277 -15.15 -8.40 -12.60
C LYS A 277 -15.90 -7.17 -13.13
N ARG A 278 -15.60 -6.69 -14.34
CA ARG A 278 -16.25 -5.49 -14.87
C ARG A 278 -17.72 -5.71 -15.15
N ALA A 279 -18.55 -4.87 -14.55
CA ALA A 279 -20.01 -4.89 -14.74
C ALA A 279 -20.45 -4.01 -15.91
N ASP A 280 -19.62 -3.07 -16.35
CA ASP A 280 -19.87 -2.18 -17.50
C ASP A 280 -19.69 -2.87 -18.86
N GLY A 281 -19.27 -4.14 -18.87
CA GLY A 281 -19.07 -4.94 -20.07
C GLY A 281 -17.84 -4.57 -20.90
N LYS A 282 -17.00 -3.64 -20.45
CA LYS A 282 -15.80 -3.21 -21.19
C LYS A 282 -14.68 -4.22 -21.04
N ASP A 283 -14.00 -4.48 -22.17
CA ASP A 283 -12.70 -5.15 -22.19
C ASP A 283 -11.59 -4.09 -22.27
N LEU A 284 -11.02 -3.75 -21.13
CA LEU A 284 -9.98 -2.73 -21.06
C LEU A 284 -8.63 -3.25 -21.60
N ILE A 285 -8.41 -4.57 -21.63
CA ILE A 285 -7.22 -5.16 -22.25
C ILE A 285 -7.29 -4.94 -23.76
N ALA A 286 -8.42 -5.29 -24.38
CA ALA A 286 -8.63 -5.06 -25.81
C ALA A 286 -8.56 -3.55 -26.14
N THR A 287 -9.11 -2.69 -25.29
CA THR A 287 -9.03 -1.23 -25.46
C THR A 287 -7.58 -0.75 -25.45
N TRP A 288 -6.78 -1.21 -24.48
CA TRP A 288 -5.35 -0.84 -24.41
C TRP A 288 -4.56 -1.35 -25.61
N GLN A 289 -4.77 -2.60 -26.03
CA GLN A 289 -4.10 -3.19 -27.19
C GLN A 289 -4.41 -2.42 -28.50
N ALA A 290 -5.67 -2.00 -28.66
CA ALA A 290 -6.07 -1.21 -29.83
C ALA A 290 -5.41 0.18 -29.86
N ALA A 291 -5.26 0.81 -28.68
CA ALA A 291 -4.57 2.10 -28.55
C ALA A 291 -3.04 1.96 -28.67
N ASN A 292 -2.48 0.78 -28.36
CA ASN A 292 -1.05 0.52 -28.33
C ASN A 292 -0.65 -0.63 -29.25
N PRO A 293 -0.72 -0.47 -30.61
CA PRO A 293 -0.50 -1.57 -31.56
C PRO A 293 0.93 -2.14 -31.54
N LYS A 294 1.88 -1.45 -30.95
CA LYS A 294 3.26 -1.92 -30.73
C LYS A 294 3.49 -2.48 -29.32
N GLY A 295 2.52 -2.33 -28.46
CA GLY A 295 2.57 -2.86 -27.08
C GLY A 295 2.35 -4.36 -27.05
N ALA A 296 2.90 -5.02 -26.05
CA ALA A 296 2.71 -6.44 -25.80
C ALA A 296 1.90 -6.66 -24.52
N TYR A 297 0.80 -7.39 -24.64
CA TYR A 297 0.08 -7.91 -23.48
C TYR A 297 0.58 -9.33 -23.18
N VAL A 298 1.08 -9.54 -21.98
CA VAL A 298 1.65 -10.81 -21.53
C VAL A 298 0.97 -11.28 -20.24
N TRP A 299 0.75 -12.58 -20.09
CA TRP A 299 0.09 -13.18 -18.92
C TRP A 299 0.65 -14.57 -18.56
N ASN A 300 1.64 -15.04 -19.31
CA ASN A 300 2.41 -16.28 -19.08
C ASN A 300 3.88 -16.06 -19.45
N ASN A 301 4.74 -17.01 -19.07
CA ASN A 301 6.16 -17.05 -19.45
C ASN A 301 6.34 -17.50 -20.90
#